data_e1319cb7ad56e54e9a252d71b2e02fb2
#
_entry.id   e1319cb7ad56e54e9a252d71b2e02fb2
#
_cell.length_a   1.000
_cell.length_b   1.000
_cell.length_c   1.000
_cell.angle_alpha   90.00
_cell.angle_beta   90.00
_cell.angle_gamma   90.00
#
_symmetry.space_group_name_H-M   'P 1'
#
loop_
_entity.id
_entity.type
_entity.pdbx_description
1 polymer ?
#
loop_
_entity_poly.entity_id
_entity_poly.type
_entity_poly.pdbx_seq_one_letter_code
_entity_poly.pdbx_strand_id
1 'polypeptide(L)'
;MNGRIYITDTNNNLVRVIDMNTKEVRTVVISNPEKLMEGVLSGRTNKRKKSIKIEQMELKEGASKIKFNFSLPEGFKINAEANPQIMLSSDGNIADSVETEIDTKSPIFEFPVKLNRGTGTLNLEILVYYCETKNIGICKFKDLHFEIPVKVSSAGEESLSINYSLN
;
A
#
# COMPACT_ATOMS: atom_id res chain seq x y z
N MET A 1 22.90 -19.97 23.49
CA MET A 1 22.82 -19.10 22.28
C MET A 1 23.86 -19.62 21.30
N ASN A 2 23.52 -19.81 20.01
CA ASN A 2 24.40 -20.52 19.05
C ASN A 2 25.54 -19.67 18.46
N GLY A 3 25.94 -18.56 19.09
CA GLY A 3 27.06 -17.72 18.64
C GLY A 3 26.94 -17.18 17.22
N ARG A 4 25.71 -16.98 16.69
CA ARG A 4 25.48 -16.47 15.35
C ARG A 4 24.68 -15.18 15.40
N ILE A 5 25.08 -14.22 14.57
CA ILE A 5 24.35 -12.95 14.34
C ILE A 5 23.84 -12.96 12.90
N TYR A 6 22.56 -12.67 12.72
CA TYR A 6 21.93 -12.51 11.40
C TYR A 6 21.77 -11.04 11.09
N ILE A 7 22.15 -10.65 9.88
CA ILE A 7 22.12 -9.26 9.39
C ILE A 7 21.34 -9.23 8.08
N THR A 8 20.41 -8.30 7.97
CA THR A 8 19.77 -7.97 6.69
C THR A 8 20.69 -7.03 5.91
N ASP A 9 21.25 -7.52 4.82
CA ASP A 9 22.05 -6.74 3.86
C ASP A 9 21.08 -6.17 2.79
N THR A 10 20.41 -5.09 3.17
CA THR A 10 19.28 -4.53 2.40
C THR A 10 19.70 -4.03 1.02
N ASN A 11 20.90 -3.47 0.88
CA ASN A 11 21.40 -2.99 -0.41
C ASN A 11 21.67 -4.11 -1.41
N ASN A 12 21.92 -5.33 -0.92
CA ASN A 12 22.16 -6.50 -1.75
C ASN A 12 20.98 -7.49 -1.77
N ASN A 13 19.87 -7.17 -1.08
CA ASN A 13 18.71 -8.05 -0.91
C ASN A 13 19.07 -9.45 -0.37
N LEU A 14 19.99 -9.50 0.58
CA LEU A 14 20.52 -10.74 1.14
C LEU A 14 20.38 -10.77 2.67
N VAL A 15 20.34 -11.97 3.21
CA VAL A 15 20.55 -12.21 4.64
C VAL A 15 21.94 -12.80 4.83
N ARG A 16 22.72 -12.18 5.70
CA ARG A 16 24.06 -12.65 6.08
C ARG A 16 24.03 -13.24 7.47
N VAL A 17 24.89 -14.21 7.72
CA VAL A 17 25.15 -14.75 9.06
C VAL A 17 26.60 -14.61 9.39
N ILE A 18 26.86 -14.10 10.59
CA ILE A 18 28.24 -14.03 11.17
C ILE A 18 28.35 -15.12 12.24
N ASP A 19 29.30 -15.99 12.10
CA ASP A 19 29.70 -16.91 13.17
C ASP A 19 30.63 -16.18 14.12
N MET A 20 30.22 -16.00 15.37
CA MET A 20 30.97 -15.24 16.37
C MET A 20 32.23 -15.94 16.82
N ASN A 21 32.32 -17.25 16.64
CA ASN A 21 33.51 -18.03 17.01
C ASN A 21 34.59 -17.94 15.92
N THR A 22 34.19 -18.16 14.66
CA THR A 22 35.15 -18.17 13.52
C THR A 22 35.32 -16.80 12.88
N LYS A 23 34.43 -15.83 13.16
CA LYS A 23 34.36 -14.51 12.54
C LYS A 23 34.05 -14.56 11.03
N GLU A 24 33.62 -15.70 10.53
CA GLU A 24 33.22 -15.84 9.13
C GLU A 24 31.87 -15.23 8.87
N VAL A 25 31.74 -14.57 7.71
CA VAL A 25 30.47 -14.04 7.20
C VAL A 25 30.05 -14.90 6.02
N ARG A 26 28.82 -15.40 6.07
CA ARG A 26 28.23 -16.23 4.99
C ARG A 26 26.89 -15.67 4.58
N THR A 27 26.49 -15.89 3.31
CA THR A 27 25.13 -15.63 2.85
C THR A 27 24.21 -16.78 3.31
N VAL A 28 23.06 -16.42 3.86
CA VAL A 28 22.02 -17.40 4.15
C VAL A 28 21.32 -17.75 2.84
N VAL A 29 21.47 -19.00 2.42
CA VAL A 29 20.74 -19.53 1.27
C VAL A 29 19.41 -20.07 1.76
N ILE A 30 18.32 -19.50 1.22
CA ILE A 30 16.97 -19.96 1.52
C ILE A 30 16.66 -21.09 0.54
N SER A 31 16.55 -22.31 1.06
CA SER A 31 16.09 -23.45 0.28
C SER A 31 14.59 -23.36 0.06
N ASN A 32 14.15 -23.58 -1.18
CA ASN A 32 12.74 -23.49 -1.57
C ASN A 32 12.10 -22.10 -1.31
N PRO A 33 12.63 -21.02 -1.90
CA PRO A 33 12.10 -19.67 -1.73
C PRO A 33 10.64 -19.56 -2.19
N GLU A 34 10.19 -20.43 -3.10
CA GLU A 34 8.79 -20.53 -3.56
C GLU A 34 7.81 -20.78 -2.40
N LYS A 35 8.21 -21.57 -1.40
CA LYS A 35 7.36 -21.83 -0.22
C LYS A 35 7.17 -20.59 0.66
N LEU A 36 8.12 -19.67 0.66
CA LEU A 36 7.99 -18.40 1.33
C LEU A 36 7.00 -17.50 0.59
N MET A 37 7.04 -17.53 -0.74
CA MET A 37 6.11 -16.78 -1.59
C MET A 37 4.67 -17.29 -1.42
N GLU A 38 4.46 -18.61 -1.36
CA GLU A 38 3.14 -19.19 -1.07
C GLU A 38 2.58 -18.69 0.27
N GLY A 39 3.41 -18.64 1.31
CA GLY A 39 3.03 -18.12 2.63
C GLY A 39 2.71 -16.63 2.62
N VAL A 40 3.44 -15.85 1.85
CA VAL A 40 3.20 -14.41 1.69
C VAL A 40 1.92 -14.15 0.88
N LEU A 41 1.72 -14.87 -0.21
CA LEU A 41 0.53 -14.76 -1.05
C LEU A 41 -0.72 -15.26 -0.31
N SER A 42 -0.63 -16.40 0.40
CA SER A 42 -1.75 -16.91 1.21
C SER A 42 -2.03 -16.06 2.45
N GLY A 43 -1.00 -15.45 3.05
CA GLY A 43 -1.16 -14.54 4.19
C GLY A 43 -1.83 -13.22 3.81
N ARG A 44 -1.67 -12.76 2.57
CA ARG A 44 -2.40 -11.59 2.05
C ARG A 44 -3.88 -11.88 1.79
N THR A 45 -4.24 -13.13 1.49
CA THR A 45 -5.62 -13.48 1.12
C THR A 45 -6.52 -13.88 2.30
N ASN A 46 -5.99 -14.17 3.51
CA ASN A 46 -6.79 -14.83 4.56
C ASN A 46 -7.03 -14.04 5.85
N LYS A 47 -6.41 -12.90 6.09
CA LYS A 47 -6.94 -11.97 7.07
C LYS A 47 -7.90 -11.06 6.32
N ARG A 48 -9.21 -11.22 6.53
CA ARG A 48 -10.20 -10.22 6.13
C ARG A 48 -9.75 -8.89 6.72
N LYS A 49 -9.00 -8.11 5.91
CA LYS A 49 -8.69 -6.73 6.26
C LYS A 49 -10.03 -6.06 6.46
N LYS A 50 -10.19 -5.32 7.53
CA LYS A 50 -11.43 -4.56 7.77
C LYS A 50 -11.54 -3.55 6.65
N SER A 51 -12.45 -3.80 5.70
CA SER A 51 -12.68 -2.87 4.60
C SER A 51 -13.47 -1.66 5.09
N ILE A 52 -13.11 -0.51 4.56
CA ILE A 52 -13.82 0.75 4.73
C ILE A 52 -14.77 0.86 3.55
N LYS A 53 -16.07 0.75 3.85
CA LYS A 53 -17.10 0.86 2.83
C LYS A 53 -17.41 2.32 2.57
N ILE A 54 -17.39 2.70 1.30
CA ILE A 54 -17.79 4.02 0.80
C ILE A 54 -19.16 3.90 0.16
N GLU A 55 -19.96 4.95 0.23
CA GLU A 55 -21.23 5.02 -0.47
C GLU A 55 -21.04 4.92 -1.98
N GLN A 56 -22.07 4.41 -2.66
CA GLN A 56 -22.01 4.26 -4.11
C GLN A 56 -21.86 5.62 -4.80
N MET A 57 -20.95 5.68 -5.75
CA MET A 57 -20.67 6.88 -6.54
C MET A 57 -20.90 6.66 -8.02
N GLU A 58 -21.28 7.73 -8.72
CA GLU A 58 -21.37 7.72 -10.18
C GLU A 58 -20.17 8.46 -10.77
N LEU A 59 -19.31 7.72 -11.50
CA LEU A 59 -18.08 8.23 -12.09
C LEU A 59 -18.19 8.26 -13.62
N LYS A 60 -17.43 9.16 -14.22
CA LYS A 60 -17.39 9.33 -15.67
C LYS A 60 -16.52 8.26 -16.31
N GLU A 61 -16.98 7.70 -17.44
CA GLU A 61 -16.19 6.79 -18.25
C GLU A 61 -14.95 7.48 -18.85
N GLY A 62 -13.88 6.74 -19.03
CA GLY A 62 -12.61 7.24 -19.56
C GLY A 62 -11.62 7.60 -18.48
N ALA A 63 -10.86 8.67 -18.68
CA ALA A 63 -9.84 9.14 -17.74
C ALA A 63 -10.50 9.85 -16.57
N SER A 64 -10.34 9.30 -15.38
CA SER A 64 -10.80 9.85 -14.10
C SER A 64 -9.65 9.92 -13.12
N LYS A 65 -9.86 10.56 -11.96
CA LYS A 65 -8.85 10.68 -10.91
C LYS A 65 -9.43 10.22 -9.58
N ILE A 66 -8.58 9.54 -8.79
CA ILE A 66 -8.89 9.26 -7.38
C ILE A 66 -7.99 10.16 -6.53
N LYS A 67 -8.62 10.96 -5.69
CA LYS A 67 -7.97 11.93 -4.80
C LYS A 67 -8.13 11.49 -3.36
N PHE A 68 -7.00 11.44 -2.65
CA PHE A 68 -6.95 11.20 -1.21
C PHE A 68 -6.62 12.48 -0.46
N ASN A 69 -7.30 12.64 0.67
CA ASN A 69 -7.02 13.69 1.65
C ASN A 69 -6.94 13.01 3.04
N PHE A 70 -5.71 12.78 3.51
CA PHE A 70 -5.47 12.24 4.83
C PHE A 70 -5.38 13.36 5.86
N SER A 71 -6.22 13.30 6.90
CA SER A 71 -6.02 14.09 8.11
C SER A 71 -5.04 13.34 9.02
N LEU A 72 -3.85 13.89 9.22
CA LEU A 72 -2.83 13.33 10.10
C LEU A 72 -3.08 13.71 11.56
N PRO A 73 -2.67 12.87 12.53
CA PRO A 73 -2.62 13.27 13.93
C PRO A 73 -1.72 14.48 14.13
N GLU A 74 -2.01 15.28 15.16
CA GLU A 74 -1.16 16.43 15.48
C GLU A 74 0.29 16.00 15.71
N GLY A 75 1.23 16.74 15.15
CA GLY A 75 2.66 16.45 15.24
C GLY A 75 3.18 15.35 14.32
N PHE A 76 2.36 14.85 13.37
CA PHE A 76 2.79 13.89 12.36
C PHE A 76 2.86 14.50 10.96
N LYS A 77 3.69 13.91 10.11
CA LYS A 77 3.82 14.24 8.68
C LYS A 77 3.96 12.95 7.86
N ILE A 78 3.64 13.01 6.58
CA ILE A 78 3.93 11.90 5.65
C ILE A 78 5.45 11.67 5.62
N ASN A 79 5.84 10.40 5.62
CA ASN A 79 7.25 10.04 5.50
C ASN A 79 7.74 10.34 4.08
N ALA A 80 8.78 11.17 3.98
CA ALA A 80 9.36 11.56 2.69
C ALA A 80 10.28 10.48 2.09
N GLU A 81 10.65 9.47 2.88
CA GLU A 81 11.57 8.40 2.48
C GLU A 81 10.83 7.10 2.12
N ALA A 82 9.52 7.06 2.33
CA ALA A 82 8.67 5.91 2.02
C ALA A 82 7.38 6.38 1.36
N ASN A 83 7.35 6.31 0.06
CA ASN A 83 6.21 6.69 -0.75
C ASN A 83 4.97 5.85 -0.43
N PRO A 84 3.76 6.44 -0.41
CA PRO A 84 2.52 5.67 -0.34
C PRO A 84 2.42 4.68 -1.49
N GLN A 85 2.10 3.43 -1.17
CA GLN A 85 1.86 2.38 -2.15
C GLN A 85 0.36 2.22 -2.35
N ILE A 86 -0.05 2.12 -3.61
CA ILE A 86 -1.45 2.03 -4.00
C ILE A 86 -1.63 0.80 -4.88
N MET A 87 -2.61 -0.02 -4.52
CA MET A 87 -3.12 -1.11 -5.36
C MET A 87 -4.61 -0.89 -5.60
N LEU A 88 -4.97 -0.78 -6.87
CA LEU A 88 -6.36 -0.72 -7.32
C LEU A 88 -6.68 -1.99 -8.09
N SER A 89 -7.81 -2.59 -7.76
CA SER A 89 -8.44 -3.64 -8.55
C SER A 89 -9.93 -3.38 -8.67
N SER A 90 -10.60 -4.03 -9.58
CA SER A 90 -12.04 -3.87 -9.74
C SER A 90 -12.77 -5.19 -9.97
N ASP A 91 -13.98 -5.28 -9.43
CA ASP A 91 -14.94 -6.28 -9.84
C ASP A 91 -15.80 -5.71 -10.98
N GLY A 92 -16.26 -6.56 -11.90
CA GLY A 92 -17.13 -6.13 -13.01
C GLY A 92 -16.38 -5.49 -14.18
N ASN A 93 -15.07 -5.61 -14.25
CA ASN A 93 -14.24 -5.14 -15.38
C ASN A 93 -14.34 -3.62 -15.65
N ILE A 94 -14.63 -2.83 -14.61
CA ILE A 94 -14.84 -1.38 -14.71
C ILE A 94 -13.56 -0.57 -14.64
N ALA A 95 -12.44 -1.17 -14.22
CA ALA A 95 -11.10 -0.56 -14.25
C ALA A 95 -10.04 -1.63 -14.41
N ASP A 96 -8.93 -1.28 -15.04
CA ASP A 96 -7.73 -2.11 -15.05
C ASP A 96 -7.06 -2.09 -13.67
N SER A 97 -6.37 -3.17 -13.31
CA SER A 97 -5.59 -3.20 -12.08
C SER A 97 -4.39 -2.27 -12.18
N VAL A 98 -4.18 -1.49 -11.13
CA VAL A 98 -3.07 -0.53 -11.04
C VAL A 98 -2.30 -0.80 -9.75
N GLU A 99 -0.99 -0.91 -9.85
CA GLU A 99 -0.07 -0.90 -8.71
C GLU A 99 0.94 0.23 -8.95
N THR A 100 1.01 1.17 -8.01
CA THR A 100 1.87 2.35 -8.15
C THR A 100 2.30 2.91 -6.80
N GLU A 101 3.38 3.66 -6.82
CA GLU A 101 3.83 4.48 -5.69
C GLU A 101 3.62 5.95 -6.03
N ILE A 102 3.21 6.73 -5.05
CA ILE A 102 3.00 8.17 -5.22
C ILE A 102 4.16 8.92 -4.56
N ASP A 103 5.01 9.53 -5.36
CA ASP A 103 6.06 10.43 -4.84
C ASP A 103 5.42 11.69 -4.26
N THR A 104 5.17 11.68 -2.95
CA THR A 104 4.55 12.80 -2.26
C THR A 104 5.02 12.93 -0.82
N LYS A 105 5.15 14.19 -0.38
CA LYS A 105 5.31 14.58 1.02
C LYS A 105 4.02 15.18 1.59
N SER A 106 3.00 15.28 0.76
CA SER A 106 1.70 15.85 1.10
C SER A 106 0.76 14.75 1.58
N PRO A 107 -0.09 15.03 2.59
CA PRO A 107 -1.19 14.14 2.95
C PRO A 107 -2.32 14.17 1.90
N ILE A 108 -2.21 15.02 0.89
CA ILE A 108 -3.16 15.13 -0.23
C ILE A 108 -2.45 14.73 -1.49
N PHE A 109 -2.96 13.71 -2.18
CA PHE A 109 -2.43 13.25 -3.45
C PHE A 109 -3.53 12.66 -4.33
N GLU A 110 -3.26 12.56 -5.61
CA GLU A 110 -4.17 11.97 -6.59
C GLU A 110 -3.42 11.05 -7.55
N PHE A 111 -4.14 10.08 -8.11
CA PHE A 111 -3.62 9.25 -9.18
C PHE A 111 -4.69 9.03 -10.25
N PRO A 112 -4.28 8.86 -11.53
CA PRO A 112 -5.20 8.64 -12.62
C PRO A 112 -5.73 7.22 -12.61
N VAL A 113 -6.98 7.04 -13.03
CA VAL A 113 -7.61 5.75 -13.29
C VAL A 113 -8.39 5.82 -14.58
N LYS A 114 -8.33 4.75 -15.37
CA LYS A 114 -9.16 4.60 -16.57
C LYS A 114 -10.36 3.73 -16.23
N LEU A 115 -11.56 4.28 -16.42
CA LEU A 115 -12.82 3.63 -16.09
C LEU A 115 -13.57 3.23 -17.35
N ASN A 116 -14.07 2.00 -17.36
CA ASN A 116 -14.94 1.46 -18.39
C ASN A 116 -16.39 1.53 -17.93
N ARG A 117 -17.31 1.80 -18.85
CA ARG A 117 -18.74 1.86 -18.56
C ARG A 117 -19.24 0.57 -17.92
N GLY A 118 -20.00 0.67 -16.83
CA GLY A 118 -20.54 -0.47 -16.11
C GLY A 118 -20.86 -0.17 -14.66
N THR A 119 -21.15 -1.21 -13.92
CA THR A 119 -21.36 -1.14 -12.47
C THR A 119 -20.50 -2.21 -11.81
N GLY A 120 -19.82 -1.88 -10.72
CA GLY A 120 -18.96 -2.80 -10.01
C GLY A 120 -18.40 -2.16 -8.74
N THR A 121 -17.36 -2.78 -8.19
CA THR A 121 -16.68 -2.28 -6.99
C THR A 121 -15.21 -2.01 -7.33
N LEU A 122 -14.72 -0.83 -6.98
CA LEU A 122 -13.29 -0.54 -6.92
C LEU A 122 -12.77 -0.99 -5.55
N ASN A 123 -11.80 -1.87 -5.56
CA ASN A 123 -11.08 -2.32 -4.36
C ASN A 123 -9.73 -1.60 -4.34
N LEU A 124 -9.54 -0.75 -3.35
CA LEU A 124 -8.39 0.11 -3.27
C LEU A 124 -7.64 -0.13 -1.97
N GLU A 125 -6.40 -0.59 -2.09
CA GLU A 125 -5.48 -0.77 -0.97
C GLU A 125 -4.46 0.35 -0.96
N ILE A 126 -4.22 0.93 0.21
CA ILE A 126 -3.23 1.99 0.40
C ILE A 126 -2.38 1.69 1.62
N LEU A 127 -1.08 1.60 1.41
CA LEU A 127 -0.10 1.57 2.48
C LEU A 127 0.53 2.95 2.59
N VAL A 128 0.31 3.63 3.71
CA VAL A 128 0.85 4.96 3.96
C VAL A 128 1.73 4.97 5.21
N TYR A 129 2.86 5.66 5.13
CA TYR A 129 3.81 5.84 6.23
C TYR A 129 3.79 7.30 6.69
N TYR A 130 3.76 7.50 8.00
CA TYR A 130 3.77 8.83 8.62
C TYR A 130 4.58 8.83 9.90
N CYS A 131 5.33 9.90 10.13
CA CYS A 131 6.32 10.00 11.21
C CYS A 131 6.09 11.23 12.07
N GLU A 132 6.45 11.15 13.35
CA GLU A 132 6.47 12.31 14.24
C GLU A 132 7.42 13.39 13.73
N THR A 133 7.00 14.66 13.87
CA THR A 133 7.82 15.78 13.44
C THR A 133 8.88 16.17 14.47
N LYS A 134 8.66 15.84 15.75
CA LYS A 134 9.53 16.25 16.87
C LYS A 134 10.53 15.17 17.29
N ASN A 135 10.17 13.88 17.14
CA ASN A 135 11.02 12.76 17.52
C ASN A 135 11.54 12.06 16.27
N ILE A 136 12.86 12.13 16.08
CA ILE A 136 13.51 11.43 14.97
C ILE A 136 13.38 9.91 15.22
N GLY A 137 12.65 9.22 14.35
CA GLY A 137 12.61 7.76 14.31
C GLY A 137 11.29 7.10 14.70
N ILE A 138 10.28 7.83 15.17
CA ILE A 138 8.97 7.22 15.42
C ILE A 138 8.10 7.38 14.17
N CYS A 139 8.06 6.33 13.37
CA CYS A 139 7.19 6.22 12.20
C CYS A 139 6.14 5.15 12.42
N LYS A 140 4.96 5.41 11.92
CA LYS A 140 3.83 4.49 11.88
C LYS A 140 3.49 4.19 10.43
N PHE A 141 2.80 3.10 10.21
CA PHE A 141 2.19 2.81 8.92
C PHE A 141 0.71 2.46 9.10
N LYS A 142 -0.05 2.71 8.07
CA LYS A 142 -1.45 2.31 8.00
C LYS A 142 -1.69 1.60 6.68
N ASP A 143 -2.24 0.40 6.77
CA ASP A 143 -2.70 -0.40 5.66
C ASP A 143 -4.23 -0.26 5.60
N LEU A 144 -4.74 0.42 4.58
CA LEU A 144 -6.13 0.77 4.39
C LEU A 144 -6.71 0.01 3.21
N HIS A 145 -7.92 -0.47 3.35
CA HIS A 145 -8.63 -1.16 2.31
C HIS A 145 -10.02 -0.53 2.13
N PHE A 146 -10.28 0.04 0.97
CA PHE A 146 -11.55 0.67 0.62
C PHE A 146 -12.31 -0.19 -0.39
N GLU A 147 -13.58 -0.43 -0.12
CA GLU A 147 -14.54 -1.00 -1.06
C GLU A 147 -15.47 0.13 -1.51
N ILE A 148 -15.42 0.46 -2.79
CA ILE A 148 -16.09 1.62 -3.38
C ILE A 148 -17.03 1.13 -4.48
N PRO A 149 -18.32 0.93 -4.20
CA PRO A 149 -19.30 0.63 -5.23
C PRO A 149 -19.40 1.81 -6.19
N VAL A 150 -19.28 1.56 -7.49
CA VAL A 150 -19.33 2.61 -8.51
C VAL A 150 -20.26 2.22 -9.65
N LYS A 151 -20.93 3.24 -10.21
CA LYS A 151 -21.59 3.19 -11.50
C LYS A 151 -20.82 4.10 -12.45
N VAL A 152 -20.30 3.55 -13.53
CA VAL A 152 -19.53 4.31 -14.52
C VAL A 152 -20.43 4.62 -15.72
N SER A 153 -20.60 5.90 -16.01
CA SER A 153 -21.45 6.42 -17.08
C SER A 153 -20.82 7.61 -17.79
N SER A 154 -21.43 8.07 -18.86
CA SER A 154 -21.00 9.30 -19.55
C SER A 154 -21.31 10.59 -18.78
N ALA A 155 -22.22 10.54 -17.81
CA ALA A 155 -22.70 11.69 -17.03
C ALA A 155 -22.13 11.76 -15.60
N GLY A 156 -21.27 10.81 -15.21
CA GLY A 156 -20.67 10.74 -13.87
C GLY A 156 -19.61 11.82 -13.61
N GLU A 157 -19.15 11.86 -12.37
CA GLU A 157 -18.11 12.79 -11.94
C GLU A 157 -16.73 12.38 -12.48
N GLU A 158 -15.86 13.35 -12.78
CA GLU A 158 -14.51 13.11 -13.32
C GLU A 158 -13.49 12.73 -12.23
N SER A 159 -13.87 12.84 -10.96
CA SER A 159 -12.97 12.51 -9.84
C SER A 159 -13.72 11.92 -8.65
N LEU A 160 -13.06 11.00 -7.98
CA LEU A 160 -13.47 10.46 -6.69
C LEU A 160 -12.59 11.07 -5.59
N SER A 161 -13.20 11.67 -4.57
CA SER A 161 -12.46 12.21 -3.42
C SER A 161 -12.73 11.39 -2.17
N ILE A 162 -11.66 10.90 -1.53
CA ILE A 162 -11.71 10.12 -0.30
C ILE A 162 -11.01 10.90 0.82
N ASN A 163 -11.76 11.23 1.88
CA ASN A 163 -11.22 11.86 3.06
C ASN A 163 -11.09 10.82 4.17
N TYR A 164 -9.93 10.71 4.79
CA TYR A 164 -9.67 9.72 5.83
C TYR A 164 -8.77 10.28 6.93
N SER A 165 -9.17 10.04 8.21
CA SER A 165 -8.36 10.43 9.37
C SER A 165 -7.48 9.28 9.81
N LEU A 166 -6.16 9.51 9.80
CA LEU A 166 -5.14 8.59 10.34
C LEU A 166 -5.04 8.81 11.86
N ASN A 167 -5.58 7.87 12.61
CA ASN A 167 -5.55 7.88 14.09
C ASN A 167 -4.56 6.85 14.62
#